data_add237b0f61efd60c0339b3ec25d1b79
#
_entry.id   add237b0f61efd60c0339b3ec25d1b79
#
_cell.length_a   1.000
_cell.length_b   1.000
_cell.length_c   1.000
_cell.angle_alpha   90.00
_cell.angle_beta   90.00
_cell.angle_gamma   90.00
#
_symmetry.space_group_name_H-M   'P 1'
#
loop_
_entity.id
_entity.type
_entity.pdbx_description
1 polymer ?
#
loop_
_entity_poly.entity_id
_entity_poly.type
_entity_poly.pdbx_seq_one_letter_code
_entity_poly.pdbx_strand_id
1 'polypeptide(L)'
;MDIAISKNKVPIRLTKERWQHISLGHPEMAAFFDEILEAVEYPEFVYLGNNEESLAIKSLNNNNAKYIVVIYKEIDKNDGFIITSFITNKKPYIVKKKLIWKQ
;
A
#
# COMPACT_ATOMS: atom_id res chain seq x y z
N MET A 1 -14.58 4.53 8.33
CA MET A 1 -13.35 4.90 7.60
C MET A 1 -12.17 4.46 8.44
N ASP A 2 -11.22 3.81 7.82
CA ASP A 2 -10.07 3.27 8.52
C ASP A 2 -8.82 4.05 8.16
N ILE A 3 -7.88 4.11 9.10
CA ILE A 3 -6.68 4.93 8.95
C ILE A 3 -5.46 4.11 9.35
N ALA A 4 -4.42 4.19 8.53
CA ALA A 4 -3.10 3.66 8.86
C ALA A 4 -2.10 4.82 8.91
N ILE A 5 -1.09 4.70 9.73
CA ILE A 5 -0.08 5.76 9.86
C ILE A 5 1.14 5.38 9.04
N SER A 6 1.47 6.19 8.06
CA SER A 6 2.60 5.94 7.17
C SER A 6 3.93 6.13 7.89
N LYS A 7 5.02 5.78 7.23
CA LYS A 7 6.36 5.94 7.81
C LYS A 7 6.74 7.40 8.05
N ASN A 8 6.12 8.31 7.33
CA ASN A 8 6.29 9.76 7.56
C ASN A 8 5.33 10.29 8.61
N LYS A 9 4.62 9.39 9.33
CA LYS A 9 3.67 9.76 10.38
C LYS A 9 2.43 10.48 9.85
N VAL A 10 2.07 10.21 8.61
CA VAL A 10 0.88 10.79 7.99
C VAL A 10 -0.28 9.81 8.12
N PRO A 11 -1.46 10.26 8.57
CA PRO A 11 -2.64 9.39 8.57
C PRO A 11 -3.13 9.17 7.16
N ILE A 12 -3.21 7.90 6.77
CA ILE A 12 -3.62 7.50 5.42
C ILE A 12 -5.00 6.85 5.52
N ARG A 13 -5.97 7.47 4.86
CA ARG A 13 -7.38 7.02 4.91
C ARG A 13 -7.66 5.92 3.91
N LEU A 14 -8.39 4.92 4.34
CA LEU A 14 -9.03 3.97 3.43
C LEU A 14 -10.54 4.16 3.59
N THR A 15 -11.15 4.88 2.66
CA THR A 15 -12.58 5.14 2.69
C THR A 15 -13.36 3.92 2.22
N LYS A 16 -14.62 3.84 2.62
CA LYS A 16 -15.50 2.77 2.19
C LYS A 16 -15.64 2.73 0.67
N GLU A 17 -15.75 3.89 0.05
CA GLU A 17 -15.83 4.00 -1.41
C GLU A 17 -14.57 3.45 -2.07
N ARG A 18 -13.42 3.82 -1.55
CA ARG A 18 -12.15 3.37 -2.12
C ARG A 18 -11.98 1.87 -1.92
N TRP A 19 -12.36 1.37 -0.76
CA TRP A 19 -12.34 -0.07 -0.50
C TRP A 19 -13.21 -0.84 -1.50
N GLN A 20 -14.41 -0.32 -1.76
CA GLN A 20 -15.29 -0.94 -2.76
C GLN A 20 -14.66 -0.91 -4.15
N HIS A 21 -14.05 0.21 -4.51
CA HIS A 21 -13.38 0.36 -5.80
C HIS A 21 -12.23 -0.64 -5.95
N ILE A 22 -11.41 -0.79 -4.92
CA ILE A 22 -10.31 -1.76 -4.92
C ILE A 22 -10.85 -3.17 -5.06
N SER A 23 -11.87 -3.53 -4.31
CA SER A 23 -12.44 -4.89 -4.32
C SER A 23 -13.07 -5.23 -5.65
N LEU A 24 -13.63 -4.26 -6.36
CA LEU A 24 -14.20 -4.48 -7.68
C LEU A 24 -13.11 -4.65 -8.74
N GLY A 25 -12.07 -3.81 -8.69
CA GLY A 25 -10.98 -3.87 -9.65
C GLY A 25 -10.01 -5.02 -9.41
N HIS A 26 -9.86 -5.42 -8.15
CA HIS A 26 -8.96 -6.49 -7.72
C HIS A 26 -9.71 -7.40 -6.74
N PRO A 27 -10.56 -8.31 -7.26
CA PRO A 27 -11.41 -9.13 -6.37
C PRO A 27 -10.63 -9.96 -5.35
N GLU A 28 -9.39 -10.31 -5.66
CA GLU A 28 -8.53 -11.04 -4.74
C GLU A 28 -8.29 -10.25 -3.45
N MET A 29 -8.42 -8.93 -3.50
CA MET A 29 -8.16 -8.07 -2.35
C MET A 29 -9.28 -8.09 -1.31
N ALA A 30 -10.44 -8.65 -1.65
CA ALA A 30 -11.59 -8.66 -0.73
C ALA A 30 -11.27 -9.32 0.62
N ALA A 31 -10.32 -10.25 0.64
CA ALA A 31 -9.92 -10.94 1.87
C ALA A 31 -8.77 -10.26 2.61
N PHE A 32 -8.27 -9.13 2.12
CA PHE A 32 -7.02 -8.53 2.61
C PHE A 32 -7.17 -7.10 3.12
N PHE A 33 -8.34 -6.76 3.65
CA PHE A 33 -8.59 -5.42 4.16
C PHE A 33 -7.57 -4.99 5.22
N ASP A 34 -7.36 -5.85 6.21
CA ASP A 34 -6.43 -5.52 7.30
C ASP A 34 -4.99 -5.47 6.80
N GLU A 35 -4.65 -6.34 5.87
CA GLU A 35 -3.30 -6.38 5.31
C GLU A 35 -2.96 -5.14 4.51
N ILE A 36 -3.94 -4.50 3.90
CA ILE A 36 -3.74 -3.22 3.21
C ILE A 36 -3.27 -2.16 4.22
N LEU A 37 -3.98 -2.04 5.32
CA LEU A 37 -3.64 -1.06 6.36
C LEU A 37 -2.30 -1.39 7.00
N GLU A 38 -2.05 -2.67 7.25
CA GLU A 38 -0.81 -3.13 7.83
C GLU A 38 0.39 -2.85 6.92
N ALA A 39 0.20 -3.00 5.61
CA ALA A 39 1.29 -2.73 4.67
C ALA A 39 1.68 -1.25 4.64
N VAL A 40 0.73 -0.35 4.83
CA VAL A 40 1.04 1.08 4.94
C VAL A 40 1.79 1.37 6.23
N GLU A 41 1.38 0.78 7.32
CA GLU A 41 1.93 1.08 8.64
C GLU A 41 3.25 0.36 8.91
N TYR A 42 3.39 -0.87 8.42
CA TYR A 42 4.58 -1.70 8.65
C TYR A 42 5.10 -2.31 7.35
N PRO A 43 5.47 -1.50 6.37
CA PRO A 43 5.96 -2.01 5.10
C PRO A 43 7.37 -2.57 5.22
N GLU A 44 7.78 -3.39 4.27
CA GLU A 44 9.17 -3.80 4.12
C GLU A 44 9.93 -2.78 3.28
N PHE A 45 9.26 -2.23 2.27
CA PHE A 45 9.82 -1.22 1.39
C PHE A 45 8.76 -0.17 1.07
N VAL A 46 9.21 1.06 0.85
CA VAL A 46 8.36 2.09 0.27
C VAL A 46 9.12 2.73 -0.87
N TYR A 47 8.50 2.76 -2.04
CA TYR A 47 9.05 3.38 -3.24
C TYR A 47 8.25 4.62 -3.61
N LEU A 48 8.90 5.55 -4.29
CA LEU A 48 8.25 6.76 -4.81
C LEU A 48 7.79 6.52 -6.24
N GLY A 49 6.51 6.73 -6.51
CA GLY A 49 5.96 6.61 -7.85
C GLY A 49 6.19 7.87 -8.69
N ASN A 50 5.70 7.82 -9.93
CA ASN A 50 5.94 8.89 -10.89
C ASN A 50 5.16 10.16 -10.61
N ASN A 51 4.07 10.07 -9.87
CA ASN A 51 3.22 11.21 -9.54
C ASN A 51 3.27 11.51 -8.05
N GLU A 52 4.42 11.25 -7.42
CA GLU A 52 4.66 11.46 -6.00
C GLU A 52 3.79 10.60 -5.08
N GLU A 53 3.16 9.55 -5.62
CA GLU A 53 2.50 8.57 -4.78
C GLU A 53 3.54 7.64 -4.17
N SER A 54 3.19 7.02 -3.06
CA SER A 54 4.06 6.06 -2.37
C SER A 54 3.55 4.66 -2.62
N LEU A 55 4.48 3.73 -2.80
CA LEU A 55 4.17 2.32 -3.00
C LEU A 55 4.73 1.53 -1.82
N ALA A 56 3.85 1.16 -0.90
CA ALA A 56 4.23 0.34 0.25
C ALA A 56 4.16 -1.13 -0.16
N ILE A 57 5.22 -1.87 0.12
CA ILE A 57 5.33 -3.28 -0.25
C ILE A 57 5.60 -4.11 0.98
N LYS A 58 4.83 -5.17 1.16
CA LYS A 58 5.01 -6.10 2.26
C LYS A 58 4.79 -7.52 1.77
N SER A 59 5.65 -8.45 2.20
CA SER A 59 5.44 -9.84 1.85
C SER A 59 4.23 -10.39 2.62
N LEU A 60 3.43 -11.18 1.92
CA LEU A 60 2.36 -11.92 2.57
C LEU A 60 2.99 -13.16 3.20
N ASN A 61 2.52 -13.48 4.40
CA ASN A 61 3.10 -14.54 5.18
C ASN A 61 2.66 -15.90 4.66
N ASN A 62 3.27 -16.33 3.56
CA ASN A 62 3.02 -17.65 3.01
C ASN A 62 4.22 -18.12 2.20
N ASN A 63 4.17 -19.36 1.76
CA ASN A 63 5.29 -19.99 1.04
C ASN A 63 5.34 -19.64 -0.43
N ASN A 64 4.41 -18.84 -0.93
CA ASN A 64 4.31 -18.56 -2.36
C ASN A 64 5.01 -17.28 -2.78
N ALA A 65 5.75 -16.66 -1.87
CA ALA A 65 6.51 -15.45 -2.13
C ALA A 65 5.63 -14.37 -2.78
N LYS A 66 4.46 -14.16 -2.20
CA LYS A 66 3.55 -13.10 -2.67
C LYS A 66 3.76 -11.83 -1.87
N TYR A 67 3.52 -10.71 -2.54
CA TYR A 67 3.65 -9.40 -1.94
C TYR A 67 2.35 -8.63 -2.12
N ILE A 68 1.98 -7.87 -1.09
CA ILE A 68 0.92 -6.90 -1.21
C ILE A 68 1.56 -5.54 -1.51
N VAL A 69 1.01 -4.85 -2.48
CA VAL A 69 1.44 -3.50 -2.85
C VAL A 69 0.28 -2.57 -2.56
N VAL A 70 0.53 -1.52 -1.81
CA VAL A 70 -0.48 -0.50 -1.51
C VAL A 70 0.03 0.84 -2.02
N ILE A 71 -0.72 1.43 -2.93
CA ILE A 71 -0.38 2.73 -3.49
C ILE A 71 -1.20 3.79 -2.76
N TYR A 72 -0.51 4.74 -2.15
CA TYR A 72 -1.15 5.79 -1.39
C TYR A 72 -0.46 7.12 -1.64
N LYS A 73 -1.14 8.19 -1.29
CA LYS A 73 -0.60 9.54 -1.46
C LYS A 73 -0.72 10.31 -0.15
N GLU A 74 0.37 10.96 0.23
CA GLU A 74 0.39 11.89 1.35
C GLU A 74 0.10 13.28 0.79
N ILE A 75 -0.99 13.89 1.22
CA ILE A 75 -1.36 15.23 0.76
C ILE A 75 -0.54 16.27 1.52
N ASP A 76 -0.49 16.12 2.84
CA ASP A 76 0.33 16.92 3.73
C ASP A 76 0.61 16.08 4.97
N LYS A 77 1.16 16.67 6.01
CA LYS A 77 1.53 15.89 7.20
C LYS A 77 0.32 15.45 8.04
N ASN A 78 -0.86 15.92 7.70
CA ASN A 78 -2.07 15.60 8.48
C ASN A 78 -3.09 14.79 7.70
N ASP A 79 -2.83 14.49 6.42
CA ASP A 79 -3.82 13.82 5.59
C ASP A 79 -3.18 13.10 4.41
N GLY A 80 -3.73 11.93 4.10
CA GLY A 80 -3.39 11.17 2.91
C GLY A 80 -4.47 10.13 2.65
N PHE A 81 -4.35 9.40 1.55
CA PHE A 81 -5.37 8.43 1.17
C PHE A 81 -4.78 7.30 0.35
N ILE A 82 -5.42 6.13 0.45
CA ILE A 82 -5.06 4.98 -0.36
C ILE A 82 -5.71 5.13 -1.73
N ILE A 83 -4.91 4.90 -2.77
CA ILE A 83 -5.37 4.94 -4.15
C ILE A 83 -5.84 3.58 -4.60
N THR A 84 -4.99 2.56 -4.46
CA THR A 84 -5.32 1.20 -4.85
C THR A 84 -4.38 0.21 -4.17
N SER A 85 -4.67 -1.07 -4.33
CA SER A 85 -3.84 -2.14 -3.81
C SER A 85 -4.01 -3.38 -4.66
N PHE A 86 -2.94 -4.18 -4.74
CA PHE A 86 -2.99 -5.45 -5.45
C PHE A 86 -1.95 -6.40 -4.88
N ILE A 87 -2.06 -7.68 -5.25
CA ILE A 87 -1.11 -8.71 -4.85
C ILE A 87 -0.32 -9.13 -6.08
N THR A 88 0.97 -9.30 -5.91
CA THR A 88 1.86 -9.77 -6.97
C THR A 88 2.79 -10.82 -6.43
N ASN A 89 3.20 -11.78 -7.27
CA ASN A 89 4.21 -12.76 -6.93
C ASN A 89 5.59 -12.35 -7.44
N LYS A 90 5.70 -11.20 -8.07
CA LYS A 90 6.99 -10.68 -8.51
C LYS A 90 7.64 -9.94 -7.37
N LYS A 91 8.90 -10.23 -7.12
CA LYS A 91 9.68 -9.45 -6.18
C LYS A 91 9.59 -8.00 -6.58
N PRO A 92 9.75 -7.08 -5.62
CA PRO A 92 9.64 -5.65 -5.92
C PRO A 92 10.67 -5.26 -6.97
N TYR A 93 10.40 -5.67 -8.15
CA TYR A 93 11.15 -5.33 -9.31
C TYR A 93 10.88 -3.90 -9.67
N ILE A 94 10.24 -3.17 -8.81
CA ILE A 94 10.05 -1.74 -8.91
C ILE A 94 11.40 -1.06 -8.73
N VAL A 95 12.40 -1.72 -9.23
CA VAL A 95 13.79 -1.27 -9.21
C VAL A 95 14.01 0.01 -9.96
N LYS A 96 13.09 0.37 -10.85
CA LYS A 96 13.17 1.65 -11.57
C LYS A 96 12.58 2.80 -10.80
N LYS A 97 11.96 2.52 -9.66
CA LYS A 97 11.38 3.53 -8.79
C LYS A 97 12.37 3.83 -7.66
N LYS A 98 12.28 5.04 -7.14
CA LYS A 98 13.17 5.44 -6.07
C LYS A 98 12.74 4.81 -4.75
N LEU A 99 13.64 4.09 -4.10
CA LEU A 99 13.42 3.56 -2.76
C LEU A 99 13.52 4.72 -1.77
N ILE A 100 12.46 4.99 -1.02
CA ILE A 100 12.44 6.09 -0.07
C ILE A 100 12.40 5.61 1.38
N TRP A 101 12.10 4.34 1.61
CA TRP A 101 12.14 3.77 2.95
C TRP A 101 12.33 2.26 2.87
N LYS A 102 13.12 1.72 3.78
CA LYS A 102 13.37 0.29 3.88
C LYS A 102 13.38 -0.10 5.35
N GLN A 103 12.71 -1.24 5.63
CA GLN A 103 12.70 -1.82 6.96
C GLN A 103 14.11 -2.17 7.46
#